data_ecded947056deeef47af4506b19d6ff6
#
_entry.id   ecded947056deeef47af4506b19d6ff6
#
_cell.length_a   1.000
_cell.length_b   1.000
_cell.length_c   1.000
_cell.angle_alpha   90.00
_cell.angle_beta   90.00
_cell.angle_gamma   90.00
#
_symmetry.space_group_name_H-M   'P 1'
#
loop_
_entity.id
_entity.type
_entity.pdbx_description
1 polymer ?
#
loop_
_entity_poly.entity_id
_entity_poly.type
_entity_poly.pdbx_seq_one_letter_code
_entity_poly.pdbx_strand_id
1 'polypeptide(L)'
;MDNINIASLYIGLNILLVLFLAINVIRHRRGKGIGLGDGGDPEMLRAIRTHGNATEYVPAALIGLVLLSMSAQPGWVIHVGGALLTIGRVLHASGLIKSSGVSKGRLIGTSCTLVSLLWIGVFCLLNAI
;
A
#
# COMPACT_ATOMS: atom_id res chain seq x y z
N MET A 1 20.28 12.41 3.58
CA MET A 1 19.65 11.77 2.41
C MET A 1 18.71 12.81 1.83
N ASP A 2 18.79 13.06 0.53
CA ASP A 2 17.91 14.04 -0.11
C ASP A 2 16.46 13.55 -0.10
N ASN A 3 15.50 14.47 -0.06
CA ASN A 3 14.07 14.15 0.02
C ASN A 3 13.61 13.21 -1.08
N ILE A 4 14.15 13.37 -2.29
CA ILE A 4 13.86 12.50 -3.43
C ILE A 4 14.30 11.04 -3.17
N ASN A 5 15.46 10.86 -2.54
CA ASN A 5 15.97 9.52 -2.21
C ASN A 5 15.12 8.85 -1.11
N ILE A 6 14.64 9.64 -0.13
CA ILE A 6 13.73 9.16 0.91
C ILE A 6 12.41 8.69 0.28
N ALA A 7 11.82 9.52 -0.57
CA ALA A 7 10.58 9.16 -1.27
C ALA A 7 10.78 7.93 -2.16
N SER A 8 11.86 7.88 -2.92
CA SER A 8 12.19 6.76 -3.82
C SER A 8 12.28 5.42 -3.08
N LEU A 9 12.82 5.41 -1.85
CA LEU A 9 12.86 4.22 -1.01
C LEU A 9 11.44 3.67 -0.78
N TYR A 10 10.52 4.49 -0.29
CA TYR A 10 9.17 4.05 0.02
C TYR A 10 8.33 3.76 -1.22
N ILE A 11 8.53 4.53 -2.28
CA ILE A 11 7.90 4.29 -3.58
C ILE A 11 8.32 2.92 -4.12
N GLY A 12 9.62 2.64 -4.13
CA GLY A 12 10.16 1.36 -4.59
C GLY A 12 9.63 0.17 -3.78
N LEU A 13 9.62 0.28 -2.44
CA LEU A 13 9.08 -0.77 -1.57
C LEU A 13 7.60 -1.06 -1.84
N ASN A 14 6.79 -0.04 -2.03
CA ASN A 14 5.36 -0.22 -2.31
C ASN A 14 5.09 -0.73 -3.74
N ILE A 15 5.88 -0.31 -4.75
CA ILE A 15 5.79 -0.87 -6.10
C ILE A 15 6.10 -2.38 -6.07
N LEU A 16 7.16 -2.78 -5.39
CA LEU A 16 7.52 -4.21 -5.27
C LEU A 16 6.46 -5.00 -4.50
N LEU A 17 5.85 -4.41 -3.48
CA LEU A 17 4.73 -5.05 -2.77
C LEU A 17 3.53 -5.25 -3.70
N VAL A 18 3.13 -4.23 -4.45
CA VAL A 18 2.01 -4.35 -5.42
C VAL A 18 2.32 -5.39 -6.49
N LEU A 19 3.55 -5.42 -7.00
CA LEU A 19 4.00 -6.46 -7.94
C LEU A 19 3.90 -7.86 -7.35
N PHE A 20 4.36 -8.06 -6.12
CA PHE A 20 4.23 -9.34 -5.41
C PHE A 20 2.76 -9.77 -5.30
N LEU A 21 1.86 -8.85 -4.92
CA LEU A 21 0.43 -9.14 -4.80
C LEU A 21 -0.20 -9.47 -6.16
N ALA A 22 0.20 -8.78 -7.23
CA ALA A 22 -0.25 -9.08 -8.60
C ALA A 22 0.20 -10.49 -9.05
N ILE A 23 1.46 -10.83 -8.81
CA ILE A 23 1.99 -12.18 -9.10
C ILE A 23 1.23 -13.23 -8.31
N ASN A 24 0.89 -12.96 -7.05
CA ASN A 24 0.11 -13.87 -6.22
C ASN A 24 -1.28 -14.14 -6.84
N VAL A 25 -1.97 -13.13 -7.35
CA VAL A 25 -3.25 -13.29 -8.09
C VAL A 25 -3.04 -14.17 -9.33
N ILE A 26 -2.01 -13.89 -10.14
CA ILE A 26 -1.72 -14.66 -11.36
C ILE A 26 -1.45 -16.13 -11.04
N ARG A 27 -0.68 -16.41 -9.98
CA ARG A 27 -0.38 -17.79 -9.56
C ARG A 27 -1.64 -18.55 -9.14
N HIS A 28 -2.55 -17.93 -8.36
CA HIS A 28 -3.82 -18.55 -7.98
C HIS A 28 -4.69 -18.82 -9.21
N ARG A 29 -4.80 -17.85 -10.14
CA ARG A 29 -5.56 -18.04 -11.39
C ARG A 29 -5.06 -19.23 -12.19
N ARG A 30 -3.75 -19.30 -12.43
CA ARG A 30 -3.16 -20.40 -13.19
C ARG A 30 -3.31 -21.75 -12.52
N GLY A 31 -3.09 -21.80 -11.19
CA GLY A 31 -3.17 -23.06 -10.43
C GLY A 31 -4.59 -23.62 -10.33
N LYS A 32 -5.60 -22.74 -10.40
CA LYS A 32 -7.02 -23.13 -10.26
C LYS A 32 -7.82 -23.09 -11.58
N GLY A 33 -7.19 -22.69 -12.69
CA GLY A 33 -7.86 -22.57 -13.98
C GLY A 33 -8.95 -21.49 -14.03
N ILE A 34 -8.85 -20.45 -13.19
CA ILE A 34 -9.85 -19.37 -13.08
C ILE A 34 -9.44 -18.21 -13.96
N GLY A 35 -10.09 -18.01 -15.12
CA GLY A 35 -9.78 -16.93 -16.04
C GLY A 35 -10.25 -15.55 -15.59
N LEU A 36 -11.46 -15.47 -15.03
CA LEU A 36 -12.11 -14.22 -14.61
C LEU A 36 -12.90 -14.44 -13.30
N GLY A 37 -13.02 -13.38 -12.50
CA GLY A 37 -13.66 -13.45 -11.18
C GLY A 37 -12.86 -14.29 -10.19
N ASP A 38 -13.52 -14.80 -9.17
CA ASP A 38 -12.93 -15.65 -8.13
C ASP A 38 -13.29 -17.14 -8.27
N GLY A 39 -14.20 -17.46 -9.19
CA GLY A 39 -14.67 -18.83 -9.40
C GLY A 39 -15.36 -19.46 -8.19
N GLY A 40 -15.79 -18.66 -7.21
CA GLY A 40 -16.32 -19.14 -5.93
C GLY A 40 -15.24 -19.66 -4.98
N ASP A 41 -13.96 -19.48 -5.31
CA ASP A 41 -12.83 -19.95 -4.49
C ASP A 41 -12.41 -18.90 -3.46
N PRO A 42 -12.46 -19.21 -2.15
CA PRO A 42 -12.14 -18.24 -1.10
C PRO A 42 -10.68 -17.77 -1.10
N GLU A 43 -9.73 -18.60 -1.54
CA GLU A 43 -8.31 -18.20 -1.60
C GLU A 43 -8.08 -17.26 -2.79
N MET A 44 -8.71 -17.55 -3.93
CA MET A 44 -8.68 -16.66 -5.09
C MET A 44 -9.30 -15.30 -4.74
N LEU A 45 -10.45 -15.30 -4.08
CA LEU A 45 -11.09 -14.06 -3.61
C LEU A 45 -10.17 -13.27 -2.69
N ARG A 46 -9.49 -13.91 -1.72
CA ARG A 46 -8.53 -13.23 -0.85
C ARG A 46 -7.36 -12.63 -1.62
N ALA A 47 -6.80 -13.37 -2.57
CA ALA A 47 -5.71 -12.86 -3.41
C ALA A 47 -6.14 -11.61 -4.20
N ILE A 48 -7.30 -11.66 -4.86
CA ILE A 48 -7.88 -10.52 -5.59
C ILE A 48 -8.10 -9.32 -4.66
N ARG A 49 -8.72 -9.54 -3.49
CA ARG A 49 -9.03 -8.45 -2.55
C ARG A 49 -7.78 -7.86 -1.92
N THR A 50 -6.73 -8.66 -1.68
CA THR A 50 -5.46 -8.17 -1.15
C THR A 50 -4.77 -7.24 -2.15
N HIS A 51 -4.68 -7.65 -3.40
CA HIS A 51 -4.13 -6.82 -4.47
C HIS A 51 -5.00 -5.58 -4.73
N GLY A 52 -6.32 -5.76 -4.88
CA GLY A 52 -7.25 -4.66 -5.11
C GLY A 52 -7.18 -3.59 -4.03
N ASN A 53 -7.19 -3.98 -2.76
CA ASN A 53 -7.07 -3.02 -1.66
C ASN A 53 -5.73 -2.25 -1.68
N ALA A 54 -4.62 -2.88 -2.07
CA ALA A 54 -3.37 -2.17 -2.23
C ALA A 54 -3.44 -1.13 -3.37
N THR A 55 -4.01 -1.50 -4.52
CA THR A 55 -4.14 -0.59 -5.67
C THR A 55 -5.15 0.55 -5.45
N GLU A 56 -6.06 0.41 -4.51
CA GLU A 56 -7.00 1.47 -4.11
C GLU A 56 -6.31 2.60 -3.32
N TYR A 57 -5.34 2.29 -2.45
CA TYR A 57 -4.74 3.26 -1.52
C TYR A 57 -3.33 3.73 -1.90
N VAL A 58 -2.51 2.82 -2.41
CA VAL A 58 -1.08 3.09 -2.64
C VAL A 58 -0.84 4.22 -3.65
N PRO A 59 -1.48 4.27 -4.82
CA PRO A 59 -1.15 5.27 -5.85
C PRO A 59 -1.29 6.71 -5.36
N ALA A 60 -2.37 7.04 -4.65
CA ALA A 60 -2.58 8.38 -4.11
C ALA A 60 -1.48 8.80 -3.12
N ALA A 61 -1.08 7.87 -2.23
CA ALA A 61 -0.02 8.11 -1.27
C ALA A 61 1.35 8.30 -1.96
N LEU A 62 1.65 7.52 -3.00
CA LEU A 62 2.91 7.65 -3.74
C LEU A 62 3.02 8.99 -4.47
N ILE A 63 1.93 9.46 -5.08
CA ILE A 63 1.87 10.79 -5.69
C ILE A 63 2.15 11.87 -4.63
N GLY A 64 1.52 11.78 -3.47
CA GLY A 64 1.75 12.71 -2.38
C GLY A 64 3.21 12.69 -1.88
N LEU A 65 3.84 11.52 -1.76
CA LEU A 65 5.26 11.41 -1.39
C LEU A 65 6.18 12.07 -2.43
N VAL A 66 5.88 11.94 -3.73
CA VAL A 66 6.61 12.64 -4.79
C VAL A 66 6.50 14.15 -4.61
N LEU A 67 5.29 14.67 -4.43
CA LEU A 67 5.07 16.11 -4.24
C LEU A 67 5.82 16.64 -3.01
N LEU A 68 5.76 15.92 -1.89
CA LEU A 68 6.49 16.30 -0.68
C LEU A 68 8.02 16.24 -0.88
N SER A 69 8.52 15.32 -1.69
CA SER A 69 9.96 15.24 -1.98
C SER A 69 10.50 16.41 -2.80
N MET A 70 9.63 17.05 -3.57
CA MET A 70 9.94 18.23 -4.37
C MET A 70 9.79 19.55 -3.60
N SER A 71 9.30 19.48 -2.37
CA SER A 71 9.06 20.65 -1.52
C SER A 71 10.20 20.87 -0.52
N ALA A 72 10.18 22.02 0.17
CA ALA A 72 11.14 22.35 1.23
C ALA A 72 10.87 21.66 2.57
N GLN A 73 9.98 20.64 2.59
CA GLN A 73 9.65 19.90 3.82
C GLN A 73 10.88 19.15 4.36
N PRO A 74 11.03 19.07 5.69
CA PRO A 74 12.12 18.29 6.27
C PRO A 74 11.91 16.79 5.99
N GLY A 75 12.98 16.06 5.71
CA GLY A 75 12.94 14.66 5.29
C GLY A 75 12.19 13.72 6.24
N TRP A 76 12.11 14.04 7.53
CA TRP A 76 11.35 13.23 8.49
C TRP A 76 9.84 13.18 8.18
N VAL A 77 9.28 14.23 7.56
CA VAL A 77 7.88 14.24 7.12
C VAL A 77 7.63 13.13 6.10
N ILE A 78 8.54 12.98 5.15
CA ILE A 78 8.47 11.94 4.11
C ILE A 78 8.69 10.55 4.71
N HIS A 79 9.65 10.44 5.65
CA HIS A 79 9.90 9.19 6.37
C HIS A 79 8.66 8.69 7.14
N VAL A 80 7.99 9.56 7.89
CA VAL A 80 6.79 9.19 8.65
C VAL A 80 5.68 8.72 7.71
N GLY A 81 5.35 9.49 6.67
CA GLY A 81 4.31 9.13 5.71
C GLY A 81 4.63 7.82 4.98
N GLY A 82 5.85 7.69 4.47
CA GLY A 82 6.29 6.51 3.73
C GLY A 82 6.38 5.24 4.59
N ALA A 83 6.90 5.36 5.81
CA ALA A 83 7.00 4.23 6.75
C ALA A 83 5.61 3.72 7.18
N LEU A 84 4.71 4.64 7.56
CA LEU A 84 3.32 4.28 7.91
C LEU A 84 2.59 3.61 6.75
N LEU A 85 2.76 4.11 5.52
CA LEU A 85 2.20 3.48 4.34
C LEU A 85 2.74 2.06 4.17
N THR A 86 4.05 1.91 4.11
CA THR A 86 4.69 0.63 3.80
C THR A 86 4.39 -0.42 4.87
N ILE A 87 4.56 -0.08 6.15
CA ILE A 87 4.24 -0.98 7.27
C ILE A 87 2.75 -1.33 7.25
N GLY A 88 1.89 -0.32 7.07
CA GLY A 88 0.45 -0.50 6.98
C GLY A 88 0.06 -1.48 5.87
N ARG A 89 0.64 -1.35 4.70
CA ARG A 89 0.34 -2.22 3.54
C ARG A 89 0.83 -3.65 3.74
N VAL A 90 2.02 -3.83 4.30
CA VAL A 90 2.56 -5.17 4.62
C VAL A 90 1.69 -5.89 5.66
N LEU A 91 1.33 -5.20 6.75
CA LEU A 91 0.47 -5.77 7.80
C LEU A 91 -0.93 -6.10 7.27
N HIS A 92 -1.54 -5.21 6.48
CA HIS A 92 -2.84 -5.45 5.88
C HIS A 92 -2.82 -6.65 4.93
N ALA A 93 -1.86 -6.70 4.02
CA ALA A 93 -1.73 -7.77 3.04
C ALA A 93 -1.51 -9.13 3.74
N SER A 94 -0.59 -9.20 4.71
CA SER A 94 -0.33 -10.43 5.46
C SER A 94 -1.54 -10.91 6.26
N GLY A 95 -2.32 -9.99 6.84
CA GLY A 95 -3.54 -10.31 7.57
C GLY A 95 -4.65 -10.84 6.67
N LEU A 96 -4.81 -10.27 5.46
CA LEU A 96 -5.85 -10.67 4.52
C LEU A 96 -5.52 -11.97 3.78
N ILE A 97 -4.25 -12.21 3.46
CA ILE A 97 -3.81 -13.48 2.85
C ILE A 97 -4.09 -14.66 3.78
N LYS A 98 -3.86 -14.47 5.10
CA LYS A 98 -4.03 -15.53 6.09
C LYS A 98 -5.47 -15.82 6.48
N SER A 99 -6.37 -14.85 6.43
CA SER A 99 -7.72 -14.96 6.94
C SER A 99 -8.72 -14.06 6.20
N SER A 100 -9.90 -14.60 5.92
CA SER A 100 -11.04 -13.83 5.38
C SER A 100 -11.73 -12.98 6.45
N GLY A 101 -11.57 -13.34 7.73
CA GLY A 101 -12.16 -12.63 8.86
C GLY A 101 -11.44 -11.34 9.23
N VAL A 102 -11.96 -10.67 10.26
CA VAL A 102 -11.29 -9.52 10.87
C VAL A 102 -10.04 -10.01 11.60
N SER A 103 -8.87 -9.54 11.19
CA SER A 103 -7.60 -9.85 11.86
C SER A 103 -6.95 -8.57 12.38
N LYS A 104 -6.16 -8.70 13.44
CA LYS A 104 -5.39 -7.58 14.00
C LYS A 104 -4.48 -6.95 12.94
N GLY A 105 -3.85 -7.75 12.10
CA GLY A 105 -3.00 -7.26 11.02
C GLY A 105 -3.75 -6.40 10.01
N ARG A 106 -4.98 -6.80 9.62
CA ARG A 106 -5.84 -6.00 8.75
C ARG A 106 -6.24 -4.68 9.41
N LEU A 107 -6.68 -4.73 10.66
CA LEU A 107 -7.12 -3.53 11.38
C LEU A 107 -5.97 -2.52 11.54
N ILE A 108 -4.85 -2.96 12.10
CA ILE A 108 -3.67 -2.10 12.30
C ILE A 108 -3.13 -1.61 10.95
N GLY A 109 -3.05 -2.49 9.95
CA GLY A 109 -2.57 -2.14 8.63
C GLY A 109 -3.43 -1.09 7.93
N THR A 110 -4.76 -1.21 8.03
CA THR A 110 -5.70 -0.19 7.52
C THR A 110 -5.52 1.13 8.27
N SER A 111 -5.47 1.10 9.60
CA SER A 111 -5.30 2.30 10.42
C SER A 111 -3.99 3.04 10.07
N CYS A 112 -2.87 2.32 9.98
CA CYS A 112 -1.59 2.91 9.56
C CYS A 112 -1.67 3.54 8.17
N THR A 113 -2.35 2.88 7.22
CA THR A 113 -2.52 3.41 5.86
C THR A 113 -3.35 4.69 5.87
N LEU A 114 -4.46 4.73 6.60
CA LEU A 114 -5.32 5.92 6.70
C LEU A 114 -4.59 7.09 7.38
N VAL A 115 -3.83 6.81 8.45
CA VAL A 115 -3.00 7.83 9.10
C VAL A 115 -1.91 8.33 8.14
N SER A 116 -1.30 7.46 7.36
CA SER A 116 -0.32 7.87 6.32
C SER A 116 -0.95 8.80 5.29
N LEU A 117 -2.13 8.44 4.76
CA LEU A 117 -2.85 9.28 3.78
C LEU A 117 -3.23 10.65 4.36
N LEU A 118 -3.73 10.66 5.59
CA LEU A 118 -4.04 11.92 6.29
C LEU A 118 -2.78 12.76 6.47
N TRP A 119 -1.68 12.15 6.93
CA TRP A 119 -0.39 12.80 7.11
C TRP A 119 0.12 13.44 5.82
N ILE A 120 0.22 12.65 4.76
CA ILE A 120 0.69 13.09 3.46
C ILE A 120 -0.21 14.20 2.92
N GLY A 121 -1.53 14.01 2.98
CA GLY A 121 -2.51 14.99 2.49
C GLY A 121 -2.42 16.33 3.22
N VAL A 122 -2.31 16.31 4.56
CA VAL A 122 -2.15 17.54 5.34
C VAL A 122 -0.87 18.28 4.98
N PHE A 123 0.26 17.57 4.89
CA PHE A 123 1.53 18.22 4.54
C PHE A 123 1.57 18.72 3.07
N CYS A 124 0.89 18.04 2.16
CA CYS A 124 0.69 18.57 0.80
C CYS A 124 -0.11 19.88 0.81
N LEU A 125 -1.19 19.97 1.59
CA LEU A 125 -1.97 21.19 1.73
C LEU A 125 -1.16 22.34 2.37
N LEU A 126 -0.45 22.05 3.47
CA LEU A 126 0.40 23.05 4.13
C LEU A 126 1.51 23.57 3.23
N ASN A 127 1.96 22.77 2.28
CA ASN A 127 3.00 23.16 1.32
C ASN A 127 2.44 23.97 0.13
N ALA A 128 1.13 23.97 -0.06
CA ALA A 128 0.46 24.72 -1.14
C ALA A 128 0.07 26.15 -0.74
N ILE A 129 0.13 26.48 0.56
CA ILE A 129 -0.22 27.79 1.13
C ILE A 129 1.05 28.57 1.46
#